data_9e1927afc11eef1e6e6ee0f0c822c99e
#
_entry.id   9e1927afc11eef1e6e6ee0f0c822c99e
#
_cell.length_a   1.000
_cell.length_b   1.000
_cell.length_c   1.000
_cell.angle_alpha   90.00
_cell.angle_beta   90.00
_cell.angle_gamma   90.00
#
_symmetry.space_group_name_H-M   'P 1'
#
loop_
_entity.id
_entity.type
_entity.pdbx_description
1 polymer ?
#
loop_
_entity_poly.entity_id
_entity_poly.type
_entity_poly.pdbx_seq_one_letter_code
_entity_poly.pdbx_strand_id
1 'polypeptide(L)'
;MSKPRRAPVGHRNIVGAKIVRLRRERNIKQKELVAKLQNMGMDISDTSMSRLEGQTRLVQDFEIPILARALEVSVEWLLRQEDE
;
A
#
# COMPACT_ATOMS: atom_id res chain seq x y z
N MET A 1 -15.12 -22.49 -11.49
CA MET A 1 -15.18 -22.57 -10.22
C MET A 1 -14.02 -22.05 -9.53
N SER A 2 -14.18 -21.38 -8.62
CA SER A 2 -13.04 -20.87 -7.97
C SER A 2 -12.89 -21.54 -6.67
N LYS A 3 -11.69 -21.65 -6.25
CA LYS A 3 -11.43 -22.14 -4.96
C LYS A 3 -10.79 -21.05 -4.17
N PRO A 4 -10.97 -21.09 -2.91
CA PRO A 4 -10.31 -20.12 -2.07
C PRO A 4 -8.83 -20.32 -2.24
N ARG A 5 -8.11 -19.25 -2.31
CA ARG A 5 -6.70 -19.39 -2.40
C ARG A 5 -6.04 -18.29 -1.65
N ARG A 6 -4.90 -18.58 -1.16
CA ARG A 6 -4.13 -17.54 -0.57
C ARG A 6 -3.30 -16.90 -1.65
N ALA A 7 -3.11 -15.63 -1.52
CA ALA A 7 -2.31 -14.90 -2.48
C ALA A 7 -0.88 -15.39 -2.41
N PRO A 8 -0.20 -15.53 -3.53
CA PRO A 8 1.21 -15.88 -3.52
C PRO A 8 2.02 -14.82 -2.79
N VAL A 9 3.17 -15.23 -2.31
CA VAL A 9 4.09 -14.28 -1.72
C VAL A 9 4.44 -13.25 -2.77
N GLY A 10 4.39 -11.98 -2.41
CA GLY A 10 4.60 -10.90 -3.36
C GLY A 10 3.31 -10.41 -3.98
N HIS A 11 2.20 -11.03 -3.65
CA HIS A 11 0.90 -10.63 -4.18
C HIS A 11 -0.14 -10.59 -3.07
N ARG A 12 0.29 -10.24 -1.88
CA ARG A 12 -0.61 -10.25 -0.72
C ARG A 12 -1.39 -8.96 -0.57
N ASN A 13 -1.10 -7.99 -1.40
CA ASN A 13 -1.95 -6.81 -1.48
C ASN A 13 -1.86 -6.29 -2.89
N ILE A 14 -2.84 -5.47 -3.27
CA ILE A 14 -2.89 -4.97 -4.63
C ILE A 14 -2.44 -3.51 -4.72
N VAL A 15 -2.06 -2.91 -3.60
CA VAL A 15 -1.77 -1.49 -3.57
C VAL A 15 -0.28 -1.18 -3.52
N GLY A 16 0.54 -2.15 -3.09
CA GLY A 16 1.94 -1.87 -2.83
C GLY A 16 2.71 -1.34 -4.01
N ALA A 17 2.57 -1.98 -5.16
CA ALA A 17 3.29 -1.55 -6.35
C ALA A 17 2.90 -0.15 -6.78
N LYS A 18 1.61 0.17 -6.67
CA LYS A 18 1.12 1.49 -6.99
C LYS A 18 1.70 2.53 -6.05
N ILE A 19 1.75 2.19 -4.77
CA ILE A 19 2.28 3.11 -3.77
C ILE A 19 3.74 3.42 -4.06
N VAL A 20 4.53 2.38 -4.34
CA VAL A 20 5.94 2.59 -4.66
C VAL A 20 6.11 3.48 -5.86
N ARG A 21 5.34 3.19 -6.91
CA ARG A 21 5.45 3.95 -8.15
C ARG A 21 5.10 5.40 -7.91
N LEU A 22 4.00 5.64 -7.22
CA LEU A 22 3.56 7.00 -6.95
C LEU A 22 4.56 7.74 -6.07
N ARG A 23 5.05 7.06 -5.05
CA ARG A 23 6.02 7.64 -4.14
C ARG A 23 7.27 8.08 -4.88
N ARG A 24 7.76 7.21 -5.76
CA ARG A 24 8.96 7.51 -6.53
C ARG A 24 8.73 8.64 -7.52
N GLU A 25 7.57 8.65 -8.14
CA GLU A 25 7.24 9.72 -9.06
C GLU A 25 7.23 11.08 -8.37
N ARG A 26 6.85 11.08 -7.10
CA ARG A 26 6.76 12.32 -6.34
C ARG A 26 8.00 12.58 -5.49
N ASN A 27 9.02 11.76 -5.61
CA ASN A 27 10.25 11.90 -4.85
C ASN A 27 10.02 11.90 -3.34
N ILE A 28 9.11 11.07 -2.90
CA ILE A 28 8.82 10.91 -1.48
C ILE A 28 9.63 9.73 -0.96
N LYS A 29 10.43 9.97 0.06
CA LYS A 29 11.22 8.90 0.65
C LYS A 29 10.31 8.00 1.47
N GLN A 30 10.68 6.71 1.52
CA GLN A 30 9.88 5.76 2.27
C GLN A 30 9.72 6.20 3.72
N LYS A 31 10.78 6.71 4.31
CA LYS A 31 10.72 7.18 5.70
C LYS A 31 9.72 8.31 5.88
N GLU A 32 9.65 9.19 4.89
CA GLU A 32 8.71 10.30 4.96
C GLU A 32 7.28 9.80 4.94
N LEU A 33 7.02 8.82 4.10
CA LEU A 33 5.67 8.28 4.03
C LEU A 33 5.32 7.56 5.33
N VAL A 34 6.26 6.79 5.87
CA VAL A 34 6.03 6.09 7.13
C VAL A 34 5.67 7.09 8.23
N ALA A 35 6.45 8.17 8.33
CA ALA A 35 6.18 9.18 9.35
C ALA A 35 4.79 9.79 9.18
N LYS A 36 4.41 10.06 7.95
CA LYS A 36 3.10 10.63 7.68
C LYS A 36 1.99 9.66 8.08
N LEU A 37 2.15 8.39 7.73
CA LEU A 37 1.16 7.38 8.08
C LEU A 37 1.03 7.22 9.57
N GLN A 38 2.18 7.21 10.28
CA GLN A 38 2.14 7.10 11.73
C GLN A 38 1.41 8.28 12.36
N ASN A 39 1.65 9.48 11.84
CA ASN A 39 0.95 10.66 12.32
C ASN A 39 -0.55 10.59 12.06
N MET A 40 -0.95 9.82 11.10
CA MET A 40 -2.36 9.66 10.77
C MET A 40 -2.98 8.49 11.50
N GLY A 41 -2.23 7.85 12.39
CA GLY A 41 -2.79 6.79 13.23
C GLY A 41 -2.54 5.39 12.72
N MET A 42 -1.76 5.23 11.68
CA MET A 42 -1.48 3.90 11.17
C MET A 42 -0.26 3.32 11.88
N ASP A 43 -0.41 2.11 12.39
CA ASP A 43 0.66 1.43 13.09
C ASP A 43 1.54 0.71 12.06
N ILE A 44 2.60 1.35 11.65
CA ILE A 44 3.46 0.80 10.61
C ILE A 44 4.89 1.21 10.89
N SER A 45 5.81 0.28 10.65
CA SER A 45 7.24 0.52 10.80
C SER A 45 7.88 0.57 9.41
N ASP A 46 9.15 0.96 9.37
CA ASP A 46 9.89 0.94 8.10
C ASP A 46 9.92 -0.45 7.50
N THR A 47 10.15 -1.46 8.32
CA THR A 47 10.17 -2.84 7.84
C THR A 47 8.81 -3.24 7.28
N SER A 48 7.76 -2.90 8.01
CA SER A 48 6.42 -3.22 7.59
C SER A 48 6.07 -2.50 6.29
N MET A 49 6.52 -1.25 6.15
CA MET A 49 6.29 -0.50 4.93
C MET A 49 6.99 -1.16 3.74
N SER A 50 8.22 -1.61 3.95
CA SER A 50 8.93 -2.31 2.89
C SER A 50 8.17 -3.54 2.43
N ARG A 51 7.61 -4.28 3.38
CA ARG A 51 6.83 -5.46 3.04
C ARG A 51 5.53 -5.10 2.33
N LEU A 52 4.91 -4.01 2.74
CA LEU A 52 3.70 -3.54 2.09
C LEU A 52 4.00 -3.17 0.64
N GLU A 53 5.06 -2.43 0.42
CA GLU A 53 5.45 -2.01 -0.92
C GLU A 53 5.89 -3.20 -1.77
N GLY A 54 6.48 -4.20 -1.14
CA GLY A 54 6.87 -5.41 -1.84
C GLY A 54 5.75 -6.42 -2.00
N GLN A 55 4.56 -6.08 -1.51
CA GLN A 55 3.37 -6.91 -1.64
C GLN A 55 3.49 -8.24 -0.90
N THR A 56 4.27 -8.25 0.17
CA THR A 56 4.39 -9.45 1.02
C THR A 56 3.64 -9.28 2.33
N ARG A 57 3.02 -8.14 2.55
CA ARG A 57 2.24 -7.84 3.75
C ARG A 57 0.79 -7.63 3.34
N LEU A 58 -0.12 -8.21 4.08
CA LEU A 58 -1.53 -7.92 3.88
C LEU A 58 -1.83 -6.50 4.31
N VAL A 59 -2.77 -5.88 3.64
CA VAL A 59 -3.23 -4.54 3.99
C VAL A 59 -4.66 -4.68 4.44
N GLN A 60 -4.94 -4.16 5.63
CA GLN A 60 -6.27 -4.27 6.20
C GLN A 60 -7.16 -3.19 5.62
N ASP A 61 -8.45 -3.47 5.59
CA ASP A 61 -9.38 -2.56 4.92
C ASP A 61 -9.34 -1.16 5.52
N PHE A 62 -9.19 -1.05 6.84
CA PHE A 62 -9.21 0.27 7.46
C PHE A 62 -7.91 1.05 7.19
N GLU A 63 -6.88 0.37 6.69
CA GLU A 63 -5.64 1.05 6.33
C GLU A 63 -5.73 1.72 4.96
N ILE A 64 -6.64 1.25 4.12
CA ILE A 64 -6.75 1.76 2.75
C ILE A 64 -7.08 3.26 2.71
N PRO A 65 -8.07 3.75 3.46
CA PRO A 65 -8.35 5.19 3.43
C PRO A 65 -7.19 6.02 3.95
N ILE A 66 -6.44 5.49 4.91
CA ILE A 66 -5.31 6.22 5.46
C ILE A 66 -4.23 6.35 4.39
N LEU A 67 -3.93 5.25 3.70
CA LEU A 67 -2.94 5.28 2.63
C LEU A 67 -3.36 6.24 1.52
N ALA A 68 -4.62 6.19 1.14
CA ALA A 68 -5.11 7.06 0.08
C ALA A 68 -4.98 8.52 0.48
N ARG A 69 -5.35 8.84 1.71
CA ARG A 69 -5.26 10.21 2.18
C ARG A 69 -3.81 10.68 2.27
N ALA A 70 -2.94 9.82 2.77
CA ALA A 70 -1.53 10.18 2.88
C ALA A 70 -0.92 10.49 1.52
N LEU A 71 -1.37 9.77 0.50
CA LEU A 71 -0.86 9.94 -0.85
C LEU A 71 -1.70 10.89 -1.69
N GLU A 72 -2.77 11.41 -1.10
CA GLU A 72 -3.65 12.39 -1.76
C GLU A 72 -4.25 11.84 -3.05
N VAL A 73 -4.68 10.60 -2.98
CA VAL A 73 -5.39 9.96 -4.08
C VAL A 73 -6.70 9.39 -3.54
N SER A 74 -7.59 9.04 -4.43
CA SER A 74 -8.86 8.45 -4.00
C SER A 74 -8.64 6.99 -3.65
N VAL A 75 -9.52 6.47 -2.80
CA VAL A 75 -9.52 5.05 -2.49
C VAL A 75 -9.75 4.25 -3.77
N GLU A 76 -10.63 4.75 -4.62
CA GLU A 76 -10.90 4.07 -5.89
C GLU A 76 -9.66 3.94 -6.75
N TRP A 77 -8.89 5.03 -6.83
CA TRP A 77 -7.66 4.97 -7.62
C TRP A 77 -6.70 3.95 -7.03
N LEU A 78 -6.59 3.94 -5.72
CA LEU A 78 -5.65 3.06 -5.05
C LEU A 78 -6.02 1.59 -5.24
N LEU A 79 -7.30 1.28 -5.25
CA LEU A 79 -7.77 -0.10 -5.36
C LEU A 79 -7.97 -0.56 -6.79
N ARG A 80 -7.98 0.35 -7.75
CA ARG A 80 -8.22 -0.04 -9.12
C ARG A 80 -7.06 -0.88 -9.62
N GLN A 81 -7.39 -2.03 -10.16
CA GLN A 81 -6.36 -2.86 -10.75
C GLN A 81 -6.23 -2.45 -12.20
N GLU A 82 -4.99 -2.21 -12.59
CA GLU A 82 -4.72 -1.81 -13.95
C GLU A 82 -4.56 -3.04 -14.79
N ASP A 83 -5.20 -3.02 -15.93
CA ASP A 83 -5.05 -4.13 -16.85
C ASP A 83 -3.85 -3.91 -17.70
N GLU A 84 -3.22 -4.98 -18.06
CA GLU A 84 -2.07 -4.88 -18.91
C GLU A 84 -2.40 -4.79 -20.32
#